data_c625914056eb2681572767c360504f42
#
_entry.id   c625914056eb2681572767c360504f42
#
_cell.length_a   1.000
_cell.length_b   1.000
_cell.length_c   1.000
_cell.angle_alpha   90.00
_cell.angle_beta   90.00
_cell.angle_gamma   90.00
#
_symmetry.space_group_name_H-M   'P 1'
#
loop_
_entity.id
_entity.type
_entity.pdbx_description
1 polymer ?
#
loop_
_entity_poly.entity_id
_entity_poly.type
_entity_poly.pdbx_seq_one_letter_code
_entity_poly.pdbx_strand_id
1 'polypeptide(L)'
;MAEEKRIRVAVIGAGNRSRGVVANLLRDSKGGVEIAAAYDPDAAVLKDTLGVWKAEGAIACTSLDQAINAPGVEWVMVFSPNACHKEGILAAFKAGKNVFSEKPLATTIEDCREIYEAHRASGRLFATGFVLRYAPIYRKAKEILSSGMLGKL
;
A
#
# COMPACT_ATOMS: atom_id res chain seq x y z
N MET A 1 2.17 28.51 -13.14
CA MET A 1 2.84 27.56 -12.23
C MET A 1 2.49 26.19 -12.75
N ALA A 2 3.47 25.32 -13.04
CA ALA A 2 3.19 23.96 -13.45
C ALA A 2 2.47 23.26 -12.27
N GLU A 3 1.33 22.65 -12.52
CA GLU A 3 0.62 21.84 -11.53
C GLU A 3 1.56 20.69 -11.13
N GLU A 4 1.98 20.64 -9.86
CA GLU A 4 2.82 19.55 -9.38
C GLU A 4 2.06 18.24 -9.56
N LYS A 5 2.61 17.34 -10.36
CA LYS A 5 1.98 16.04 -10.66
C LYS A 5 1.81 15.25 -9.37
N ARG A 6 0.57 15.03 -8.95
CA ARG A 6 0.24 14.18 -7.80
C ARG A 6 0.27 12.71 -8.19
N ILE A 7 0.81 11.90 -7.30
CA ILE A 7 0.71 10.43 -7.42
C ILE A 7 -0.71 10.00 -7.06
N ARG A 8 -1.39 9.35 -7.97
CA ARG A 8 -2.77 8.87 -7.79
C ARG A 8 -2.79 7.43 -7.30
N VAL A 9 -3.47 7.22 -6.17
CA VAL A 9 -3.45 5.94 -5.45
C VAL A 9 -4.85 5.35 -5.37
N ALA A 10 -4.98 4.04 -5.60
CA ALA A 10 -6.13 3.26 -5.21
C ALA A 10 -5.86 2.53 -3.89
N VAL A 11 -6.84 2.49 -2.98
CA VAL A 11 -6.73 1.79 -1.69
C VAL A 11 -7.69 0.61 -1.66
N ILE A 12 -7.17 -0.58 -1.37
CA ILE A 12 -7.92 -1.83 -1.23
C ILE A 12 -7.93 -2.23 0.24
N GLY A 13 -9.11 -2.24 0.84
CA GLY A 13 -9.31 -2.43 2.28
C GLY A 13 -9.31 -1.10 3.04
N ALA A 14 -10.48 -0.69 3.53
CA ALA A 14 -10.72 0.58 4.23
C ALA A 14 -10.78 0.45 5.76
N GLY A 15 -10.20 -0.62 6.33
CA GLY A 15 -10.22 -0.89 7.76
C GLY A 15 -9.29 0.01 8.58
N ASN A 16 -9.21 -0.25 9.88
CA ASN A 16 -8.43 0.56 10.83
C ASN A 16 -6.96 0.75 10.44
N ARG A 17 -6.35 -0.27 9.83
CA ARG A 17 -4.93 -0.19 9.43
C ARG A 17 -4.72 0.84 8.33
N SER A 18 -5.54 0.79 7.30
CA SER A 18 -5.45 1.76 6.20
C SER A 18 -5.76 3.18 6.67
N ARG A 19 -6.74 3.37 7.56
CA ARG A 19 -7.09 4.69 8.10
C ARG A 19 -5.86 5.43 8.62
N GLY A 20 -5.08 4.79 9.48
CA GLY A 20 -3.90 5.42 10.07
C GLY A 20 -2.74 5.60 9.07
N VAL A 21 -2.43 4.58 8.28
CA VAL A 21 -1.31 4.62 7.34
C VAL A 21 -1.56 5.64 6.22
N VAL A 22 -2.75 5.61 5.61
CA VAL A 22 -3.11 6.53 4.53
C VAL A 22 -3.24 7.97 5.02
N ALA A 23 -3.82 8.19 6.21
CA ALA A 23 -3.89 9.54 6.79
C ALA A 23 -2.49 10.13 7.02
N ASN A 24 -1.53 9.33 7.51
CA ASN A 24 -0.14 9.76 7.64
C ASN A 24 0.51 10.03 6.27
N LEU A 25 0.29 9.18 5.29
CA LEU A 25 0.80 9.37 3.93
C LEU A 25 0.29 10.69 3.32
N LEU A 26 -1.00 10.95 3.42
CA LEU A 26 -1.60 12.20 2.91
C LEU A 26 -1.04 13.43 3.59
N ARG A 27 -0.89 13.40 4.92
CA ARG A 27 -0.29 14.49 5.70
C ARG A 27 1.16 14.73 5.30
N ASP A 28 1.96 13.67 5.25
CA ASP A 28 3.41 13.77 5.12
C ASP A 28 3.85 14.02 3.66
N SER A 29 2.99 13.63 2.69
CA SER A 29 3.21 13.93 1.26
C SER A 29 2.98 15.40 0.87
N LYS A 30 2.40 16.19 1.79
CA LYS A 30 2.13 17.64 1.56
C LYS A 30 1.41 17.93 0.24
N GLY A 31 0.45 17.06 -0.11
CA GLY A 31 -0.31 17.17 -1.36
C GLY A 31 0.28 16.45 -2.56
N GLY A 32 1.44 15.79 -2.42
CA GLY A 32 2.05 14.99 -3.50
C GLY A 32 1.34 13.65 -3.78
N VAL A 33 0.39 13.25 -2.92
CA VAL A 33 -0.42 12.03 -3.08
C VAL A 33 -1.90 12.37 -3.04
N GLU A 34 -2.69 11.70 -3.88
CA GLU A 34 -4.14 11.81 -3.96
C GLU A 34 -4.76 10.41 -3.96
N ILE A 35 -5.82 10.21 -3.16
CA ILE A 35 -6.63 8.99 -3.24
C ILE A 35 -7.61 9.15 -4.40
N ALA A 36 -7.37 8.43 -5.48
CA ALA A 36 -8.22 8.46 -6.68
C ALA A 36 -9.43 7.54 -6.55
N ALA A 37 -9.24 6.38 -5.88
CA ALA A 37 -10.28 5.38 -5.69
C ALA A 37 -10.03 4.56 -4.42
N ALA A 38 -11.09 3.98 -3.87
CA ALA A 38 -10.96 3.02 -2.79
C ALA A 38 -12.04 1.95 -2.87
N TYR A 39 -11.73 0.76 -2.38
CA TYR A 39 -12.63 -0.38 -2.31
C TYR A 39 -12.55 -1.05 -0.95
N ASP A 40 -13.71 -1.35 -0.39
CA ASP A 40 -13.91 -2.26 0.73
C ASP A 40 -15.24 -3.01 0.48
N PRO A 41 -15.35 -4.30 0.81
CA PRO A 41 -16.61 -5.03 0.68
C PRO A 41 -17.73 -4.46 1.56
N ASP A 42 -17.37 -3.77 2.67
CA ASP A 42 -18.29 -3.02 3.51
C ASP A 42 -18.36 -1.55 3.07
N ALA A 43 -19.44 -1.20 2.39
CA ALA A 43 -19.66 0.15 1.87
C ALA A 43 -19.77 1.21 3.00
N ALA A 44 -20.23 0.83 4.19
CA ALA A 44 -20.34 1.76 5.32
C ALA A 44 -18.94 2.09 5.87
N VAL A 45 -18.08 1.06 6.01
CA VAL A 45 -16.67 1.22 6.39
C VAL A 45 -15.93 2.06 5.36
N LEU A 46 -16.14 1.81 4.07
CA LEU A 46 -15.52 2.59 3.00
C LEU A 46 -15.91 4.07 3.07
N LYS A 47 -17.20 4.36 3.18
CA LYS A 47 -17.72 5.74 3.25
C LYS A 47 -17.14 6.50 4.45
N ASP A 48 -17.14 5.88 5.63
CA ASP A 48 -16.59 6.46 6.84
C ASP A 48 -15.09 6.74 6.70
N THR A 49 -14.34 5.81 6.14
CA THR A 49 -12.90 5.92 5.94
C THR A 49 -12.53 7.01 4.93
N LEU A 50 -13.27 7.16 3.85
CA LEU A 50 -13.08 8.27 2.91
C LEU A 50 -13.26 9.62 3.59
N GLY A 51 -14.23 9.73 4.52
CA GLY A 51 -14.41 10.92 5.37
C GLY A 51 -13.19 11.19 6.27
N VAL A 52 -12.63 10.16 6.90
CA VAL A 52 -11.41 10.27 7.73
C VAL A 52 -10.23 10.78 6.92
N TRP A 53 -10.08 10.34 5.69
CA TRP A 53 -9.01 10.79 4.79
C TRP A 53 -9.27 12.15 4.13
N LYS A 54 -10.49 12.69 4.29
CA LYS A 54 -10.94 13.89 3.56
C LYS A 54 -10.77 13.75 2.05
N ALA A 55 -11.01 12.55 1.55
CA ALA A 55 -10.83 12.18 0.15
C ALA A 55 -12.17 12.27 -0.62
N GLU A 56 -12.81 13.44 -0.58
CA GLU A 56 -14.14 13.67 -1.15
C GLU A 56 -14.20 13.48 -2.68
N GLY A 57 -13.08 13.64 -3.35
CA GLY A 57 -12.93 13.39 -4.80
C GLY A 57 -12.64 11.94 -5.17
N ALA A 58 -12.43 11.05 -4.19
CA ALA A 58 -12.12 9.65 -4.46
C ALA A 58 -13.36 8.86 -4.89
N ILE A 59 -13.18 7.97 -5.86
CA ILE A 59 -14.27 7.07 -6.30
C ILE A 59 -14.43 5.97 -5.25
N ALA A 60 -15.61 5.88 -4.62
CA ALA A 60 -15.99 4.75 -3.80
C ALA A 60 -16.40 3.59 -4.72
N CYS A 61 -15.54 2.59 -4.82
CA CYS A 61 -15.68 1.49 -5.77
C CYS A 61 -16.46 0.31 -5.16
N THR A 62 -17.18 -0.42 -6.01
CA THR A 62 -17.95 -1.62 -5.63
C THR A 62 -17.20 -2.92 -5.91
N SER A 63 -16.03 -2.86 -6.52
CA SER A 63 -15.15 -4.01 -6.75
C SER A 63 -13.68 -3.62 -6.72
N LEU A 64 -12.84 -4.62 -6.47
CA LEU A 64 -11.38 -4.54 -6.55
C LEU A 64 -10.93 -4.03 -7.93
N ASP A 65 -11.48 -4.62 -8.99
CA ASP A 65 -11.13 -4.29 -10.37
C ASP A 65 -11.45 -2.83 -10.72
N GLN A 66 -12.61 -2.34 -10.30
CA GLN A 66 -13.00 -0.94 -10.48
C GLN A 66 -12.00 0.01 -9.81
N ALA A 67 -11.56 -0.30 -8.60
CA ALA A 67 -10.62 0.56 -7.88
C ALA A 67 -9.24 0.58 -8.55
N ILE A 68 -8.72 -0.59 -8.94
CA ILE A 68 -7.42 -0.72 -9.58
C ILE A 68 -7.38 0.00 -10.93
N ASN A 69 -8.47 -0.08 -11.70
CA ASN A 69 -8.55 0.50 -13.04
C ASN A 69 -9.16 1.91 -13.07
N ALA A 70 -9.38 2.53 -11.92
CA ALA A 70 -9.87 3.90 -11.86
C ALA A 70 -8.93 4.88 -12.59
N PRO A 71 -9.48 5.94 -13.21
CA PRO A 71 -8.70 6.85 -14.04
C PRO A 71 -7.47 7.43 -13.33
N GLY A 72 -6.31 7.33 -13.97
CA GLY A 72 -5.06 7.91 -13.49
C GLY A 72 -4.41 7.20 -12.30
N VAL A 73 -4.92 6.09 -11.81
CA VAL A 73 -4.28 5.29 -10.74
C VAL A 73 -2.92 4.80 -11.19
N GLU A 74 -1.89 5.14 -10.41
CA GLU A 74 -0.49 4.77 -10.63
C GLU A 74 -0.03 3.71 -9.61
N TRP A 75 -0.56 3.78 -8.37
CA TRP A 75 -0.26 2.88 -7.27
C TRP A 75 -1.51 2.24 -6.68
N VAL A 76 -1.38 1.00 -6.26
CA VAL A 76 -2.39 0.29 -5.49
C VAL A 76 -1.84 -0.03 -4.11
N MET A 77 -2.54 0.38 -3.06
CA MET A 77 -2.20 0.08 -1.68
C MET A 77 -3.15 -0.99 -1.13
N VAL A 78 -2.61 -2.15 -0.74
CA VAL A 78 -3.38 -3.31 -0.28
C VAL A 78 -3.33 -3.40 1.23
N PHE A 79 -4.49 -3.25 1.87
CA PHE A 79 -4.74 -3.32 3.31
C PHE A 79 -5.87 -4.31 3.67
N SER A 80 -6.29 -5.13 2.73
CA SER A 80 -7.28 -6.18 2.92
C SER A 80 -6.84 -7.19 4.00
N PRO A 81 -7.69 -8.10 4.46
CA PRO A 81 -7.26 -9.19 5.33
C PRO A 81 -6.12 -10.00 4.70
N ASN A 82 -5.23 -10.55 5.55
CA ASN A 82 -3.99 -11.20 5.12
C ASN A 82 -4.17 -12.25 4.01
N ALA A 83 -5.25 -13.04 4.09
CA ALA A 83 -5.57 -14.06 3.07
C ALA A 83 -5.97 -13.47 1.71
N CYS A 84 -6.35 -12.19 1.66
CA CYS A 84 -6.78 -11.50 0.44
C CYS A 84 -5.68 -10.62 -0.17
N HIS A 85 -4.50 -10.53 0.44
CA HIS A 85 -3.40 -9.71 -0.08
C HIS A 85 -3.00 -10.14 -1.48
N LYS A 86 -2.82 -11.45 -1.70
CA LYS A 86 -2.40 -12.02 -2.98
C LYS A 86 -3.29 -11.57 -4.12
N GLU A 87 -4.60 -11.68 -3.95
CA GLU A 87 -5.56 -11.31 -4.99
C GLU A 87 -5.38 -9.85 -5.43
N GLY A 88 -5.34 -8.92 -4.46
CA GLY A 88 -5.16 -7.50 -4.73
C GLY A 88 -3.81 -7.17 -5.39
N ILE A 89 -2.73 -7.82 -4.93
CA ILE A 89 -1.38 -7.63 -5.47
C ILE A 89 -1.28 -8.11 -6.92
N LEU A 90 -1.74 -9.34 -7.20
CA LEU A 90 -1.68 -9.93 -8.54
C LEU A 90 -2.54 -9.15 -9.53
N ALA A 91 -3.76 -8.74 -9.14
CA ALA A 91 -4.63 -7.92 -9.96
C ALA A 91 -3.98 -6.57 -10.29
N ALA A 92 -3.33 -5.92 -9.33
CA ALA A 92 -2.64 -4.66 -9.54
C ALA A 92 -1.44 -4.80 -10.50
N PHE A 93 -0.61 -5.84 -10.37
CA PHE A 93 0.49 -6.09 -11.30
C PHE A 93 -0.02 -6.38 -12.72
N LYS A 94 -1.08 -7.18 -12.83
CA LYS A 94 -1.73 -7.47 -14.13
C LYS A 94 -2.24 -6.20 -14.80
N ALA A 95 -2.73 -5.23 -14.02
CA ALA A 95 -3.16 -3.92 -14.50
C ALA A 95 -2.00 -2.93 -14.71
N GLY A 96 -0.76 -3.36 -14.56
CA GLY A 96 0.44 -2.54 -14.75
C GLY A 96 0.63 -1.46 -13.70
N LYS A 97 0.13 -1.66 -12.47
CA LYS A 97 0.26 -0.69 -11.37
C LYS A 97 1.44 -1.02 -10.47
N ASN A 98 2.01 0.02 -9.85
CA ASN A 98 2.91 -0.16 -8.72
C ASN A 98 2.12 -0.57 -7.48
N VAL A 99 2.73 -1.32 -6.56
CA VAL A 99 2.01 -1.90 -5.42
C VAL A 99 2.72 -1.61 -4.10
N PHE A 100 1.95 -1.18 -3.11
CA PHE A 100 2.28 -1.29 -1.70
C PHE A 100 1.35 -2.32 -1.07
N SER A 101 1.87 -3.27 -0.28
CA SER A 101 1.05 -4.21 0.48
C SER A 101 1.44 -4.21 1.95
N GLU A 102 0.45 -4.28 2.82
CA GLU A 102 0.71 -4.53 4.23
C GLU A 102 1.33 -5.91 4.47
N LYS A 103 1.95 -6.04 5.63
CA LYS A 103 2.49 -7.32 6.11
C LYS A 103 1.36 -8.16 6.77
N PRO A 104 1.47 -9.51 6.79
CA PRO A 104 2.41 -10.31 6.02
C PRO A 104 2.12 -10.24 4.53
N LEU A 105 3.09 -10.58 3.68
CA LEU A 105 2.92 -10.53 2.22
C LEU A 105 1.78 -11.44 1.75
N ALA A 106 1.75 -12.65 2.28
CA ALA A 106 0.71 -13.66 2.08
C ALA A 106 0.68 -14.63 3.27
N THR A 107 -0.20 -15.61 3.25
CA THR A 107 -0.38 -16.61 4.31
C THR A 107 0.31 -17.94 4.02
N THR A 108 0.77 -18.17 2.79
CA THR A 108 1.53 -19.36 2.37
C THR A 108 2.81 -18.97 1.63
N ILE A 109 3.78 -19.88 1.58
CA ILE A 109 5.02 -19.68 0.82
C ILE A 109 4.74 -19.72 -0.68
N GLU A 110 3.83 -20.55 -1.10
CA GLU A 110 3.38 -20.69 -2.49
C GLU A 110 2.83 -19.36 -3.00
N ASP A 111 1.96 -18.71 -2.24
CA ASP A 111 1.42 -17.41 -2.57
C ASP A 111 2.50 -16.32 -2.62
N CYS A 112 3.46 -16.38 -1.71
CA CYS A 112 4.62 -15.46 -1.74
C CYS A 112 5.44 -15.63 -3.02
N ARG A 113 5.63 -16.88 -3.50
CA ARG A 113 6.35 -17.17 -4.76
C ARG A 113 5.59 -16.65 -5.97
N GLU A 114 4.28 -16.89 -6.04
CA GLU A 114 3.45 -16.34 -7.12
C GLU A 114 3.51 -14.82 -7.19
N ILE A 115 3.42 -14.15 -6.03
CA ILE A 115 3.56 -12.69 -5.95
C ILE A 115 4.94 -12.24 -6.44
N TYR A 116 6.01 -12.94 -6.03
CA TYR A 116 7.38 -12.63 -6.45
C TYR A 116 7.56 -12.76 -7.97
N GLU A 117 7.04 -13.84 -8.57
CA GLU A 117 7.12 -14.05 -10.01
C GLU A 117 6.31 -13.00 -10.78
N ALA A 118 5.10 -12.71 -10.33
CA ALA A 118 4.26 -11.66 -10.92
C ALA A 118 4.92 -10.27 -10.82
N HIS A 119 5.54 -9.94 -9.68
CA HIS A 119 6.30 -8.71 -9.53
C HIS A 119 7.43 -8.62 -10.55
N ARG A 120 8.25 -9.68 -10.67
CA ARG A 120 9.35 -9.71 -11.64
C ARG A 120 8.88 -9.55 -13.08
N ALA A 121 7.79 -10.23 -13.43
CA ALA A 121 7.22 -10.16 -14.77
C ALA A 121 6.61 -8.78 -15.10
N SER A 122 6.05 -8.11 -14.09
CA SER A 122 5.38 -6.82 -14.28
C SER A 122 6.33 -5.65 -14.54
N GLY A 123 7.58 -5.71 -14.07
CA GLY A 123 8.52 -4.60 -14.08
C GLY A 123 8.08 -3.39 -13.25
N ARG A 124 7.10 -3.55 -12.36
CA ARG A 124 6.55 -2.49 -11.51
C ARG A 124 7.26 -2.40 -10.17
N LEU A 125 7.14 -1.25 -9.52
CA LEU A 125 7.66 -1.09 -8.16
C LEU A 125 6.78 -1.85 -7.17
N PHE A 126 7.43 -2.44 -6.17
CA PHE A 126 6.76 -3.15 -5.09
C PHE A 126 7.37 -2.81 -3.73
N ALA A 127 6.53 -2.49 -2.77
CA ALA A 127 6.93 -2.26 -1.40
C ALA A 127 6.02 -3.01 -0.44
N THR A 128 6.61 -3.55 0.65
CA THR A 128 5.87 -4.24 1.72
C THR A 128 5.98 -3.46 3.02
N GLY A 129 4.93 -3.42 3.81
CA GLY A 129 4.79 -2.65 5.04
C GLY A 129 5.65 -3.11 6.22
N PHE A 130 6.93 -3.44 6.00
CA PHE A 130 7.89 -3.76 7.05
C PHE A 130 8.39 -2.48 7.75
N VAL A 131 7.49 -1.81 8.46
CA VAL A 131 7.71 -0.48 9.06
C VAL A 131 8.91 -0.41 10.00
N LEU A 132 9.26 -1.51 10.69
CA LEU A 132 10.39 -1.55 11.61
C LEU A 132 11.75 -1.35 10.91
N ARG A 133 11.86 -1.65 9.62
CA ARG A 133 13.08 -1.37 8.83
C ARG A 133 13.43 0.13 8.79
N TYR A 134 12.42 0.98 8.96
CA TYR A 134 12.55 2.44 8.86
C TYR A 134 12.50 3.13 10.23
N ALA A 135 12.16 2.40 11.30
CA ALA A 135 12.09 2.95 12.65
C ALA A 135 13.48 3.32 13.16
N PRO A 136 13.69 4.55 13.66
CA PRO A 136 15.02 5.03 14.07
C PRO A 136 15.72 4.12 15.07
N ILE A 137 15.00 3.56 16.04
CA ILE A 137 15.55 2.67 17.06
C ILE A 137 16.14 1.39 16.45
N TYR A 138 15.45 0.77 15.47
CA TYR A 138 15.96 -0.45 14.82
C TYR A 138 17.13 -0.16 13.87
N ARG A 139 17.10 1.01 13.22
CA ARG A 139 18.26 1.48 12.42
C ARG A 139 19.47 1.68 13.30
N LYS A 140 19.31 2.33 14.46
CA LYS A 140 20.40 2.54 15.42
C LYS A 140 20.92 1.22 16.00
N ALA A 141 20.04 0.29 16.36
CA ALA A 141 20.44 -1.04 16.79
C ALA A 141 21.28 -1.76 15.72
N LYS A 142 20.86 -1.70 14.45
CA LYS A 142 21.63 -2.28 13.34
C LYS A 142 23.01 -1.62 13.18
N GLU A 143 23.13 -0.31 13.31
CA GLU A 143 24.42 0.40 13.27
C GLU A 143 25.36 -0.11 14.37
N ILE A 144 24.86 -0.21 15.61
CA ILE A 144 25.66 -0.70 16.76
C ILE A 144 26.12 -2.15 16.51
N LEU A 145 25.22 -3.03 16.06
CA LEU A 145 25.55 -4.41 15.71
C LEU A 145 26.62 -4.50 14.62
N SER A 146 26.48 -3.66 13.57
CA SER A 146 27.40 -3.68 12.43
C SER A 146 28.75 -3.01 12.72
N SER A 147 28.85 -2.17 13.76
CA SER A 147 30.09 -1.47 14.12
C SER A 147 31.13 -2.36 14.80
N GLY A 148 30.75 -3.58 15.21
CA GLY A 148 31.61 -4.45 16.01
C GLY A 148 31.76 -4.03 17.48
N MET A 149 31.08 -2.97 17.92
CA MET A 149 31.15 -2.47 19.31
C MET A 149 30.76 -3.52 20.35
N LEU A 150 29.88 -4.45 19.99
CA LEU A 150 29.43 -5.54 20.88
C LEU A 150 30.25 -6.82 20.73
N GLY A 151 31.35 -6.78 19.97
CA GLY A 151 32.15 -7.96 19.68
C GLY A 151 31.50 -8.88 18.63
N LYS A 152 31.94 -10.15 18.62
CA LYS A 152 31.40 -11.18 17.73
C LYS A 152 30.09 -11.73 18.34
N LEU A 153 29.01 -11.63 17.60
CA LEU A 153 27.70 -12.21 17.95
C LEU A 153 27.61 -13.63 17.45
#